data_39dcf08c4c37664a140aba25b6879c3d
#
_entry.id   39dcf08c4c37664a140aba25b6879c3d
#
_cell.length_a   1.000
_cell.length_b   1.000
_cell.length_c   1.000
_cell.angle_alpha   90.00
_cell.angle_beta   90.00
_cell.angle_gamma   90.00
#
_symmetry.space_group_name_H-M   'P 1'
#
loop_
_entity.id
_entity.type
_entity.pdbx_description
1 polymer ?
#
loop_
_entity_poly.entity_id
_entity_poly.type
_entity_poly.pdbx_seq_one_letter_code
_entity_poly.pdbx_strand_id
1 'polypeptide(L)'
;DAAYRRVNGKTSLGLNEALKLMKAFNFSIDDVFSDKKDFIRVTKAEGVNSLDKLDDYFSIAINELKSITKFQKSEIFYLAQDLPVYYSTGMFRKFKMYSFLNVLADQFNFQKMPFKEFDKSQVLVAKLKLLEDTYEAVSTTEIWCQDTLTSSINQILYFFKTGLIDKE
;
A
#
# COMPACT_ATOMS: atom_id res chain seq x y z
N ASP A 1 -35.44 22.17 24.08
CA ASP A 1 -34.27 22.22 23.26
C ASP A 1 -34.37 21.16 22.15
N ALA A 2 -34.22 21.56 20.87
CA ALA A 2 -34.36 20.67 19.71
C ALA A 2 -33.30 19.57 19.67
N ALA A 3 -32.07 19.86 20.09
CA ALA A 3 -30.98 18.88 20.14
C ALA A 3 -31.26 17.79 21.19
N TYR A 4 -31.71 18.17 22.37
CA TYR A 4 -32.08 17.23 23.46
C TYR A 4 -33.21 16.27 23.01
N ARG A 5 -34.21 16.78 22.28
CA ARG A 5 -35.32 15.96 21.79
C ARG A 5 -34.85 14.94 20.74
N ARG A 6 -33.85 15.29 19.90
CA ARG A 6 -33.25 14.37 18.92
C ARG A 6 -32.43 13.28 19.59
N VAL A 7 -31.57 13.65 20.53
CA VAL A 7 -30.73 12.69 21.29
C VAL A 7 -31.56 11.67 22.05
N ASN A 8 -32.73 12.08 22.55
CA ASN A 8 -33.66 11.19 23.26
C ASN A 8 -34.69 10.49 22.34
N GLY A 9 -34.51 10.52 21.04
CA GLY A 9 -35.41 9.86 20.10
C GLY A 9 -36.82 10.44 19.99
N LYS A 10 -37.11 11.59 20.63
CA LYS A 10 -38.41 12.25 20.59
C LYS A 10 -38.68 13.00 19.28
N THR A 11 -37.68 13.19 18.45
CA THR A 11 -37.79 13.83 17.13
C THR A 11 -36.82 13.13 16.20
N SER A 12 -37.29 12.72 15.02
CA SER A 12 -36.45 12.07 14.01
C SER A 12 -35.37 13.01 13.47
N LEU A 13 -34.22 12.47 13.14
CA LEU A 13 -33.15 13.18 12.45
C LEU A 13 -33.45 13.26 10.97
N GLY A 14 -33.43 14.47 10.40
CA GLY A 14 -33.55 14.64 8.96
C GLY A 14 -32.30 14.19 8.23
N LEU A 15 -32.44 13.75 6.94
CA LEU A 15 -31.30 13.28 6.14
C LEU A 15 -30.14 14.29 6.06
N ASN A 16 -30.47 15.57 5.89
CA ASN A 16 -29.46 16.64 5.84
C ASN A 16 -28.72 16.84 7.18
N GLU A 17 -29.39 16.60 8.28
CA GLU A 17 -28.77 16.67 9.63
C GLU A 17 -27.88 15.43 9.86
N ALA A 18 -28.35 14.25 9.44
CA ALA A 18 -27.54 13.03 9.48
C ALA A 18 -26.26 13.18 8.67
N LEU A 19 -26.34 13.69 7.43
CA LEU A 19 -25.17 13.94 6.57
C LEU A 19 -24.16 14.94 7.20
N LYS A 20 -24.64 15.96 7.89
CA LYS A 20 -23.78 16.90 8.62
C LYS A 20 -23.04 16.22 9.77
N LEU A 21 -23.75 15.37 10.53
CA LEU A 21 -23.14 14.62 11.64
C LEU A 21 -22.12 13.61 11.10
N MET A 22 -22.44 12.88 10.03
CA MET A 22 -21.52 11.95 9.41
C MET A 22 -20.21 12.63 8.97
N LYS A 23 -20.29 13.81 8.36
CA LYS A 23 -19.11 14.60 7.98
C LYS A 23 -18.34 15.12 9.20
N ALA A 24 -19.04 15.62 10.22
CA ALA A 24 -18.42 16.20 11.41
C ALA A 24 -17.68 15.17 12.26
N PHE A 25 -18.20 13.95 12.34
CA PHE A 25 -17.68 12.87 13.17
C PHE A 25 -16.99 11.75 12.37
N ASN A 26 -16.85 11.93 11.05
CA ASN A 26 -16.17 11.00 10.13
C ASN A 26 -16.66 9.53 10.26
N PHE A 27 -17.97 9.33 10.26
CA PHE A 27 -18.59 8.00 10.21
C PHE A 27 -19.55 7.89 9.02
N SER A 28 -19.83 6.67 8.56
CA SER A 28 -20.80 6.41 7.51
C SER A 28 -22.12 5.88 8.08
N ILE A 29 -23.16 5.93 7.24
CA ILE A 29 -24.46 5.33 7.60
C ILE A 29 -24.32 3.83 7.82
N ASP A 30 -23.42 3.17 7.08
CA ASP A 30 -23.14 1.75 7.21
C ASP A 30 -22.49 1.41 8.56
N ASP A 31 -21.73 2.33 9.16
CA ASP A 31 -21.15 2.14 10.50
C ASP A 31 -22.23 2.03 11.59
N VAL A 32 -23.40 2.60 11.33
CA VAL A 32 -24.52 2.63 12.28
C VAL A 32 -25.46 1.44 12.07
N PHE A 33 -25.66 1.00 10.84
CA PHE A 33 -26.67 0.01 10.48
C PHE A 33 -26.10 -1.39 10.16
N SER A 34 -24.79 -1.50 9.87
CA SER A 34 -24.18 -2.82 9.68
C SER A 34 -23.85 -3.46 11.03
N ASP A 35 -24.28 -4.69 11.23
CA ASP A 35 -23.73 -5.54 12.28
C ASP A 35 -22.22 -5.69 12.01
N LYS A 36 -21.40 -5.16 12.94
CA LYS A 36 -19.94 -5.02 12.77
C LYS A 36 -19.17 -6.31 12.48
N LYS A 37 -19.87 -7.45 12.46
CA LYS A 37 -19.23 -8.77 12.29
C LYS A 37 -18.96 -9.17 10.84
N ASP A 38 -19.69 -8.60 9.87
CA ASP A 38 -19.65 -9.09 8.49
C ASP A 38 -19.21 -8.02 7.48
N PHE A 39 -18.72 -6.86 7.93
CA PHE A 39 -18.37 -5.77 7.04
C PHE A 39 -16.88 -5.45 7.08
N ILE A 40 -16.21 -5.61 5.93
CA ILE A 40 -14.83 -5.14 5.72
C ILE A 40 -14.89 -3.91 4.85
N ARG A 41 -14.50 -2.75 5.41
CA ARG A 41 -14.36 -1.52 4.61
C ARG A 41 -13.04 -1.56 3.84
N VAL A 42 -13.13 -1.60 2.52
CA VAL A 42 -11.96 -1.48 1.64
C VAL A 42 -11.92 -0.06 1.10
N THR A 43 -10.91 0.71 1.46
CA THR A 43 -10.66 2.02 0.89
C THR A 43 -9.75 1.86 -0.31
N LYS A 44 -10.19 2.34 -1.48
CA LYS A 44 -9.31 2.39 -2.65
C LYS A 44 -8.22 3.41 -2.40
N ALA A 45 -6.97 2.97 -2.37
CA ALA A 45 -5.82 3.88 -2.32
C ALA A 45 -5.76 4.73 -3.60
N GLU A 46 -5.36 5.98 -3.48
CA GLU A 46 -5.02 6.80 -4.65
C GLU A 46 -3.86 6.14 -5.38
N GLY A 47 -3.95 6.10 -6.72
CA GLY A 47 -2.88 5.55 -7.55
C GLY A 47 -1.58 6.37 -7.39
N VAL A 48 -0.46 5.67 -7.34
CA VAL A 48 0.86 6.30 -7.33
C VAL A 48 1.15 6.84 -8.72
N ASN A 49 1.16 8.15 -8.87
CA ASN A 49 1.33 8.84 -10.16
C ASN A 49 2.50 9.83 -10.19
N SER A 50 3.33 9.84 -9.15
CA SER A 50 4.55 10.67 -9.04
C SER A 50 5.52 10.04 -8.04
N LEU A 51 6.77 10.51 -8.02
CA LEU A 51 7.76 10.08 -7.02
C LEU A 51 7.35 10.47 -5.60
N ASP A 52 6.71 11.64 -5.44
CA ASP A 52 6.19 12.08 -4.13
C ASP A 52 5.09 11.12 -3.63
N LYS A 53 4.17 10.74 -4.50
CA LYS A 53 3.13 9.74 -4.17
C LYS A 53 3.71 8.36 -3.87
N LEU A 54 4.81 7.99 -4.50
CA LEU A 54 5.53 6.76 -4.17
C LEU A 54 6.16 6.84 -2.78
N ASP A 55 6.73 7.98 -2.42
CA ASP A 55 7.26 8.24 -1.09
C ASP A 55 6.16 8.18 -0.02
N ASP A 56 5.00 8.78 -0.29
CA ASP A 56 3.81 8.69 0.56
C ASP A 56 3.35 7.23 0.73
N TYR A 57 3.29 6.47 -0.37
CA TYR A 57 2.92 5.05 -0.34
C TYR A 57 3.80 4.23 0.62
N PHE A 58 5.13 4.39 0.55
CA PHE A 58 6.04 3.71 1.47
C PHE A 58 5.92 4.23 2.90
N SER A 59 5.66 5.51 3.09
CA SER A 59 5.41 6.08 4.41
C SER A 59 4.18 5.46 5.07
N ILE A 60 3.10 5.29 4.30
CA ILE A 60 1.87 4.64 4.77
C ILE A 60 2.18 3.19 5.16
N ALA A 61 2.84 2.41 4.28
CA ALA A 61 3.18 1.02 4.55
C ALA A 61 4.05 0.86 5.80
N ILE A 62 5.05 1.71 5.99
CA ILE A 62 5.89 1.72 7.20
C ILE A 62 5.05 2.02 8.45
N ASN A 63 4.16 2.99 8.39
CA ASN A 63 3.32 3.36 9.53
C ASN A 63 2.32 2.26 9.89
N GLU A 64 1.76 1.58 8.91
CA GLU A 64 0.90 0.42 9.11
C GLU A 64 1.65 -0.71 9.80
N LEU A 65 2.84 -1.09 9.31
CA LEU A 65 3.69 -2.09 9.96
C LEU A 65 4.05 -1.69 11.40
N LYS A 66 4.45 -0.43 11.63
CA LYS A 66 4.72 0.09 12.97
C LYS A 66 3.50 0.05 13.88
N SER A 67 2.30 0.19 13.33
CA SER A 67 1.07 0.06 14.13
C SER A 67 0.87 -1.36 14.65
N ILE A 68 1.24 -2.35 13.84
CA ILE A 68 1.16 -3.77 14.19
C ILE A 68 2.13 -4.12 15.32
N THR A 69 3.37 -3.58 15.30
CA THR A 69 4.38 -3.84 16.34
C THR A 69 4.00 -3.35 17.74
N LYS A 70 2.98 -2.50 17.86
CA LYS A 70 2.48 -2.03 19.16
C LYS A 70 1.72 -3.11 19.96
N PHE A 71 1.30 -4.18 19.30
CA PHE A 71 0.56 -5.26 19.95
C PHE A 71 1.53 -6.36 20.41
N GLN A 72 1.32 -6.88 21.62
CA GLN A 72 2.21 -7.89 22.22
C GLN A 72 2.27 -9.23 21.47
N LYS A 73 1.21 -9.56 20.74
CA LYS A 73 1.10 -10.77 19.92
C LYS A 73 0.48 -10.38 18.60
N SER A 74 1.31 -9.98 17.66
CA SER A 74 0.89 -9.67 16.31
C SER A 74 1.62 -10.59 15.32
N GLU A 75 0.91 -11.03 14.31
CA GLU A 75 1.44 -11.86 13.23
C GLU A 75 0.84 -11.39 11.91
N ILE A 76 1.68 -11.35 10.88
CA ILE A 76 1.26 -11.06 9.51
C ILE A 76 1.20 -12.39 8.75
N PHE A 77 0.07 -12.66 8.11
CA PHE A 77 -0.04 -13.71 7.10
C PHE A 77 -0.03 -13.05 5.73
N TYR A 78 1.05 -13.27 4.97
CA TYR A 78 1.24 -12.66 3.68
C TYR A 78 1.14 -13.68 2.55
N LEU A 79 0.10 -13.56 1.72
CA LEU A 79 -0.04 -14.38 0.51
C LEU A 79 0.73 -13.70 -0.63
N ALA A 80 1.90 -14.23 -0.97
CA ALA A 80 2.80 -13.66 -1.94
C ALA A 80 2.46 -14.13 -3.36
N GLN A 81 1.66 -13.35 -4.07
CA GLN A 81 1.42 -13.56 -5.51
C GLN A 81 2.63 -13.14 -6.36
N ASP A 82 3.47 -12.25 -5.85
CA ASP A 82 4.71 -11.77 -6.44
C ASP A 82 5.72 -11.52 -5.31
N LEU A 83 7.02 -11.37 -5.63
CA LEU A 83 8.05 -11.15 -4.62
C LEU A 83 7.71 -9.93 -3.76
N PRO A 84 7.58 -10.09 -2.43
CA PRO A 84 7.19 -8.99 -1.56
C PRO A 84 8.15 -7.81 -1.65
N VAL A 85 7.61 -6.61 -1.71
CA VAL A 85 8.38 -5.36 -1.77
C VAL A 85 9.22 -5.12 -0.50
N TYR A 86 8.91 -5.83 0.57
CA TYR A 86 9.61 -5.77 1.85
C TYR A 86 11.02 -6.36 1.79
N TYR A 87 11.30 -7.29 0.86
CA TYR A 87 12.65 -7.81 0.67
C TYR A 87 13.52 -6.78 -0.02
N SER A 88 14.43 -6.24 0.74
CA SER A 88 15.18 -5.08 0.32
C SER A 88 16.62 -5.37 -0.05
N THR A 89 17.07 -6.62 0.10
CA THR A 89 18.46 -6.97 -0.13
C THR A 89 18.82 -7.08 -1.60
N GLY A 90 19.86 -6.34 -1.97
CA GLY A 90 20.62 -6.53 -3.20
C GLY A 90 19.91 -6.09 -4.50
N MET A 91 20.37 -6.67 -5.59
CA MET A 91 19.96 -6.36 -6.96
C MET A 91 18.48 -6.63 -7.21
N PHE A 92 17.92 -7.65 -6.58
CA PHE A 92 16.54 -8.07 -6.80
C PHE A 92 15.53 -7.00 -6.36
N ARG A 93 15.76 -6.35 -5.24
CA ARG A 93 14.92 -5.26 -4.77
C ARG A 93 14.98 -4.04 -5.68
N LYS A 94 16.19 -3.62 -6.04
CA LYS A 94 16.38 -2.52 -6.98
C LYS A 94 15.59 -2.78 -8.25
N PHE A 95 15.67 -4.00 -8.73
CA PHE A 95 14.97 -4.46 -9.91
C PHE A 95 13.44 -4.42 -9.72
N LYS A 96 12.93 -4.89 -8.60
CA LYS A 96 11.50 -4.87 -8.29
C LYS A 96 10.96 -3.45 -8.25
N MET A 97 11.69 -2.55 -7.61
CA MET A 97 11.33 -1.14 -7.57
C MET A 97 11.39 -0.48 -8.93
N TYR A 98 12.41 -0.79 -9.70
CA TYR A 98 12.54 -0.35 -11.09
C TYR A 98 11.35 -0.84 -11.95
N SER A 99 10.99 -2.12 -11.84
CA SER A 99 9.83 -2.69 -12.52
C SER A 99 8.55 -1.96 -12.16
N PHE A 100 8.34 -1.73 -10.87
CA PHE A 100 7.16 -1.04 -10.37
C PHE A 100 7.06 0.38 -10.93
N LEU A 101 8.15 1.15 -10.91
CA LEU A 101 8.18 2.50 -11.49
C LEU A 101 7.93 2.51 -13.00
N ASN A 102 8.45 1.54 -13.73
CA ASN A 102 8.21 1.48 -15.18
C ASN A 102 6.78 1.06 -15.54
N VAL A 103 6.16 0.18 -14.74
CA VAL A 103 4.72 -0.12 -14.90
C VAL A 103 3.88 1.12 -14.62
N LEU A 104 4.23 1.89 -13.59
CA LEU A 104 3.56 3.16 -13.31
C LEU A 104 3.80 4.19 -14.40
N ALA A 105 5.00 4.23 -15.01
CA ALA A 105 5.32 5.13 -16.12
C ALA A 105 4.37 4.93 -17.31
N ASP A 106 4.04 3.68 -17.64
CA ASP A 106 3.07 3.38 -18.69
C ASP A 106 1.65 3.82 -18.35
N GLN A 107 1.25 3.69 -17.07
CA GLN A 107 -0.09 4.08 -16.62
C GLN A 107 -0.29 5.60 -16.52
N PHE A 108 0.77 6.33 -16.21
CA PHE A 108 0.70 7.76 -15.87
C PHE A 108 1.55 8.67 -16.77
N ASN A 109 2.00 8.18 -17.92
CA ASN A 109 2.82 8.93 -18.88
C ASN A 109 4.14 9.47 -18.30
N PHE A 110 4.80 8.73 -17.41
CA PHE A 110 6.18 9.04 -17.02
C PHE A 110 7.16 8.62 -18.11
N GLN A 111 8.26 9.34 -18.19
CA GLN A 111 9.37 8.92 -19.03
C GLN A 111 10.03 7.67 -18.42
N LYS A 112 10.08 6.57 -19.19
CA LYS A 112 10.83 5.38 -18.81
C LYS A 112 12.32 5.73 -18.75
N MET A 113 12.97 5.31 -17.67
CA MET A 113 14.42 5.48 -17.53
C MET A 113 15.13 4.13 -17.62
N PRO A 114 16.35 4.08 -18.18
CA PRO A 114 17.20 2.90 -18.16
C PRO A 114 17.54 2.47 -16.73
N PHE A 115 17.70 1.17 -16.48
CA PHE A 115 18.01 0.64 -15.14
C PHE A 115 19.28 1.25 -14.55
N LYS A 116 20.29 1.47 -15.37
CA LYS A 116 21.58 2.08 -14.99
C LYS A 116 21.41 3.51 -14.40
N GLU A 117 20.47 4.27 -14.91
CA GLU A 117 20.16 5.61 -14.36
C GLU A 117 19.39 5.50 -13.06
N PHE A 118 18.42 4.59 -13.00
CA PHE A 118 17.67 4.32 -11.78
C PHE A 118 18.59 3.86 -10.64
N ASP A 119 19.52 2.94 -10.90
CA ASP A 119 20.46 2.42 -9.89
C ASP A 119 21.36 3.53 -9.29
N LYS A 120 21.68 4.56 -10.08
CA LYS A 120 22.45 5.72 -9.61
C LYS A 120 21.64 6.71 -8.78
N SER A 121 20.32 6.74 -8.96
CA SER A 121 19.48 7.78 -8.38
C SER A 121 19.39 7.72 -6.85
N GLN A 122 19.66 6.58 -6.25
CA GLN A 122 19.53 6.31 -4.79
C GLN A 122 18.21 6.81 -4.17
N VAL A 123 17.23 7.11 -5.01
CA VAL A 123 15.93 7.59 -4.59
C VAL A 123 15.29 6.51 -3.71
N LEU A 124 14.83 6.90 -2.55
CA LEU A 124 14.12 6.04 -1.60
C LEU A 124 14.96 4.94 -0.90
N VAL A 125 16.28 4.86 -1.09
CA VAL A 125 17.11 3.80 -0.49
C VAL A 125 16.94 3.72 1.04
N ALA A 126 17.00 4.86 1.72
CA ALA A 126 16.83 4.91 3.16
C ALA A 126 15.43 4.48 3.61
N LYS A 127 14.40 4.91 2.88
CA LYS A 127 13.00 4.57 3.19
C LYS A 127 12.70 3.10 2.94
N LEU A 128 13.26 2.54 1.90
CA LEU A 128 13.13 1.13 1.59
C LEU A 128 13.86 0.27 2.64
N LYS A 129 15.02 0.70 3.13
CA LYS A 129 15.70 0.03 4.25
C LYS A 129 14.86 0.09 5.52
N LEU A 130 14.27 1.24 5.82
CA LEU A 130 13.36 1.36 6.97
C LEU A 130 12.12 0.47 6.84
N LEU A 131 11.58 0.31 5.64
CA LEU A 131 10.45 -0.59 5.36
C LEU A 131 10.83 -2.05 5.67
N GLU A 132 12.00 -2.49 5.19
CA GLU A 132 12.54 -3.83 5.46
C GLU A 132 12.74 -4.05 6.96
N ASP A 133 13.50 -3.18 7.62
CA ASP A 133 13.77 -3.30 9.06
C ASP A 133 12.48 -3.34 9.88
N THR A 134 11.46 -2.58 9.44
CA THR A 134 10.16 -2.58 10.12
C THR A 134 9.39 -3.88 9.88
N TYR A 135 9.47 -4.44 8.67
CA TYR A 135 8.83 -5.71 8.33
C TYR A 135 9.50 -6.89 9.06
N GLU A 136 10.83 -6.93 9.11
CA GLU A 136 11.58 -7.96 9.83
C GLU A 136 11.32 -7.95 11.35
N ALA A 137 10.91 -6.82 11.88
CA ALA A 137 10.55 -6.71 13.30
C ALA A 137 9.18 -7.32 13.65
N VAL A 138 8.37 -7.72 12.67
CA VAL A 138 7.06 -8.32 12.86
C VAL A 138 7.13 -9.82 12.57
N SER A 139 6.51 -10.63 13.44
CA SER A 139 6.34 -12.07 13.13
C SER A 139 5.50 -12.23 11.87
N THR A 140 6.06 -12.88 10.86
CA THR A 140 5.40 -13.00 9.56
C THR A 140 5.43 -14.44 9.08
N THR A 141 4.28 -14.95 8.66
CA THR A 141 4.14 -16.21 7.93
C THR A 141 3.82 -15.89 6.47
N GLU A 142 4.72 -16.26 5.57
CA GLU A 142 4.55 -16.03 4.13
C GLU A 142 4.14 -17.31 3.43
N ILE A 143 3.12 -17.20 2.59
CA ILE A 143 2.62 -18.29 1.76
C ILE A 143 2.99 -17.97 0.31
N TRP A 144 3.94 -18.72 -0.23
CA TRP A 144 4.44 -18.57 -1.58
C TRP A 144 3.85 -19.65 -2.48
N CYS A 145 3.59 -19.31 -3.72
CA CYS A 145 3.21 -20.25 -4.76
C CYS A 145 4.29 -20.29 -5.86
N GLN A 146 4.14 -21.21 -6.79
CA GLN A 146 5.09 -21.34 -7.90
C GLN A 146 5.17 -20.06 -8.74
N ASP A 147 4.07 -19.32 -8.86
CA ASP A 147 4.01 -18.08 -9.66
C ASP A 147 4.69 -16.89 -9.00
N THR A 148 4.89 -16.93 -7.68
CA THR A 148 5.53 -15.84 -6.91
C THR A 148 6.89 -15.43 -7.50
N LEU A 149 7.74 -16.40 -7.82
CA LEU A 149 9.04 -16.17 -8.43
C LEU A 149 8.95 -16.01 -9.96
N THR A 150 8.08 -16.79 -10.60
CA THR A 150 7.91 -16.76 -12.06
C THR A 150 7.47 -15.41 -12.56
N SER A 151 6.58 -14.73 -11.86
CA SER A 151 6.14 -13.38 -12.19
C SER A 151 7.33 -12.40 -12.23
N SER A 152 8.14 -12.40 -11.17
CA SER A 152 9.33 -11.54 -11.09
C SER A 152 10.37 -11.86 -12.18
N ILE A 153 10.62 -13.13 -12.47
CA ILE A 153 11.53 -13.56 -13.52
C ILE A 153 11.02 -13.10 -14.90
N ASN A 154 9.74 -13.25 -15.18
CA ASN A 154 9.15 -12.80 -16.43
C ASN A 154 9.24 -11.28 -16.61
N GLN A 155 9.10 -10.51 -15.54
CA GLN A 155 9.31 -9.05 -15.57
C GLN A 155 10.77 -8.71 -15.93
N ILE A 156 11.75 -9.39 -15.33
CA ILE A 156 13.17 -9.22 -15.66
C ILE A 156 13.42 -9.50 -17.13
N LEU A 157 12.94 -10.63 -17.62
CA LEU A 157 13.08 -11.03 -19.02
C LEU A 157 12.43 -10.03 -19.98
N TYR A 158 11.28 -9.48 -19.61
CA TYR A 158 10.61 -8.44 -20.39
C TYR A 158 11.47 -7.19 -20.52
N PHE A 159 11.98 -6.65 -19.42
CA PHE A 159 12.80 -5.44 -19.42
C PHE A 159 14.14 -5.65 -20.12
N PHE A 160 14.70 -6.85 -20.01
CA PHE A 160 15.89 -7.22 -20.77
C PHE A 160 15.62 -7.25 -22.28
N LYS A 161 14.52 -7.85 -22.71
CA LYS A 161 14.13 -7.93 -24.12
C LYS A 161 13.79 -6.56 -24.72
N THR A 162 13.27 -5.66 -23.93
CA THR A 162 12.93 -4.28 -24.36
C THR A 162 14.12 -3.32 -24.34
N GLY A 163 15.31 -3.78 -23.93
CA GLY A 163 16.52 -2.95 -23.89
C GLY A 163 16.53 -1.93 -22.73
N LEU A 164 15.64 -2.05 -21.76
CA LEU A 164 15.63 -1.21 -20.56
C LEU A 164 16.65 -1.66 -19.51
N ILE A 165 17.14 -2.88 -19.64
CA ILE A 165 18.27 -3.45 -18.87
C ILE A 165 19.36 -3.83 -19.84
N ASP A 166 20.57 -3.33 -19.60
CA ASP A 166 21.74 -3.65 -20.41
C ASP A 166 22.22 -5.10 -20.20
N LYS A 167 22.95 -5.63 -21.18
CA LYS A 167 23.48 -7.00 -21.19
C LYS A 167 24.79 -7.16 -20.42
N GLU A 168 25.22 -6.13 -19.68
CA GLU A 168 26.48 -6.20 -18.93
C GLU A 168 26.32 -6.89 -17.58
#